data_764d5b5e92190d49c6dab4961d816dcb
#
_entry.id   764d5b5e92190d49c6dab4961d816dcb
#
_cell.length_a   1.000
_cell.length_b   1.000
_cell.length_c   1.000
_cell.angle_alpha   90.00
_cell.angle_beta   90.00
_cell.angle_gamma   90.00
#
_symmetry.space_group_name_H-M   'P 1'
#
loop_
_entity.id
_entity.type
_entity.pdbx_description
1 polymer ?
#
loop_
_entity_poly.entity_id
_entity_poly.type
_entity_poly.pdbx_seq_one_letter_code
_entity_poly.pdbx_strand_id
1 'polypeptide(L)'
;YQDVAAARIIFECGAALVQLPCSGVVSEVTTTGPELDAYLKGKNRFCDYLVSTTKTEGRRCSNELAWSRVIWDITTVAWLLDERFMEDYLMPSPIPEYDGHYSVDPKRHLMRYVYHVNRDKVFSDLFTKLANFG
;
A
#
# COMPACT_ATOMS: atom_id res chain seq x y z
N TYR A 1 15.07 6.58 -1.37
CA TYR A 1 16.30 7.12 -0.75
C TYR A 1 17.05 6.11 0.14
N GLN A 2 16.46 4.94 0.42
CA GLN A 2 17.10 3.98 1.32
C GLN A 2 18.24 3.23 0.62
N ASP A 3 17.97 2.65 -0.55
CA ASP A 3 18.98 1.94 -1.34
C ASP A 3 18.67 2.06 -2.84
N VAL A 4 19.19 3.11 -3.45
CA VAL A 4 18.99 3.35 -4.89
C VAL A 4 19.72 2.31 -5.72
N ALA A 5 20.92 1.85 -5.27
CA ALA A 5 21.68 0.85 -6.01
C ALA A 5 20.95 -0.48 -6.09
N ALA A 6 20.37 -0.96 -4.97
CA ALA A 6 19.55 -2.16 -4.95
C ALA A 6 18.28 -2.00 -5.78
N ALA A 7 17.61 -0.84 -5.70
CA ALA A 7 16.44 -0.55 -6.53
C ALA A 7 16.76 -0.64 -8.02
N ARG A 8 17.89 -0.07 -8.45
CA ARG A 8 18.34 -0.16 -9.87
C ARG A 8 18.48 -1.61 -10.32
N ILE A 9 19.07 -2.46 -9.51
CA ILE A 9 19.22 -3.90 -9.81
C ILE A 9 17.83 -4.56 -9.98
N ILE A 10 16.90 -4.30 -9.09
CA ILE A 10 15.53 -4.85 -9.18
C ILE A 10 14.82 -4.39 -10.46
N PHE A 11 14.91 -3.09 -10.79
CA PHE A 11 14.29 -2.53 -12.00
C PHE A 11 15.00 -2.97 -13.30
N GLU A 12 16.22 -3.51 -13.23
CA GLU A 12 17.01 -3.95 -14.38
C GLU A 12 16.99 -5.48 -14.61
N CYS A 13 16.72 -6.27 -13.58
CA CYS A 13 16.93 -7.72 -13.60
C CYS A 13 16.01 -8.51 -14.56
N GLY A 14 15.01 -7.87 -15.17
CA GLY A 14 14.09 -8.52 -16.11
C GLY A 14 13.05 -9.43 -15.48
N ALA A 15 12.99 -9.52 -14.14
CA ALA A 15 11.92 -10.24 -13.46
C ALA A 15 10.57 -9.54 -13.64
N ALA A 16 9.48 -10.30 -13.55
CA ALA A 16 8.13 -9.73 -13.51
C ALA A 16 8.01 -8.81 -12.28
N LEU A 17 7.77 -7.53 -12.53
CA LEU A 17 7.72 -6.50 -11.50
C LEU A 17 6.39 -5.77 -11.53
N VAL A 18 5.82 -5.56 -10.36
CA VAL A 18 4.67 -4.68 -10.12
C VAL A 18 5.08 -3.60 -9.14
N GLN A 19 5.05 -2.36 -9.57
CA GLN A 19 5.33 -1.22 -8.70
C GLN A 19 4.04 -0.63 -8.16
N LEU A 20 3.97 -0.52 -6.83
CA LEU A 20 2.93 0.21 -6.10
C LEU A 20 3.58 1.45 -5.48
N PRO A 21 3.46 2.63 -6.11
CA PRO A 21 4.12 3.85 -5.61
C PRO A 21 3.56 4.27 -4.25
N CYS A 22 4.45 4.60 -3.32
CA CYS A 22 4.04 5.09 -2.01
C CYS A 22 3.27 6.41 -2.10
N SER A 23 3.84 7.40 -2.80
CA SER A 23 3.21 8.72 -2.95
C SER A 23 2.15 8.72 -4.05
N GLY A 24 0.95 9.22 -3.71
CA GLY A 24 -0.14 9.40 -4.67
C GLY A 24 -0.92 8.12 -5.01
N VAL A 25 -0.49 6.95 -4.55
CA VAL A 25 -1.19 5.67 -4.77
C VAL A 25 -1.42 4.98 -3.43
N VAL A 26 -0.38 4.38 -2.86
CA VAL A 26 -0.50 3.67 -1.57
C VAL A 26 -0.84 4.62 -0.42
N SER A 27 -0.41 5.87 -0.47
CA SER A 27 -0.75 6.92 0.51
C SER A 27 -2.26 7.19 0.63
N GLU A 28 -3.06 6.82 -0.36
CA GLU A 28 -4.52 6.97 -0.31
C GLU A 28 -5.21 5.87 0.51
N VAL A 29 -4.49 4.78 0.83
CA VAL A 29 -5.03 3.65 1.60
C VAL A 29 -5.00 3.98 3.09
N THR A 30 -5.86 4.91 3.48
CA THR A 30 -5.96 5.42 4.86
C THR A 30 -7.16 4.85 5.58
N THR A 31 -7.03 4.65 6.90
CA THR A 31 -8.13 4.32 7.82
C THR A 31 -8.16 5.29 8.99
N THR A 32 -9.27 5.31 9.72
CA THR A 32 -9.50 6.20 10.86
C THR A 32 -9.90 5.41 12.11
N GLY A 33 -9.79 6.03 13.27
CA GLY A 33 -10.22 5.42 14.53
C GLY A 33 -11.69 4.98 14.52
N PRO A 34 -12.65 5.85 14.12
CA PRO A 34 -14.06 5.48 14.03
C PRO A 34 -14.33 4.31 13.08
N GLU A 35 -13.65 4.25 11.95
CA GLU A 35 -13.80 3.17 10.98
C GLU A 35 -13.32 1.82 11.56
N LEU A 36 -12.14 1.81 12.21
CA LEU A 36 -11.64 0.63 12.89
C LEU A 36 -12.57 0.16 14.01
N ASP A 37 -13.11 1.09 14.79
CA ASP A 37 -14.09 0.76 15.84
C ASP A 37 -15.37 0.14 15.24
N ALA A 38 -15.87 0.67 14.14
CA ALA A 38 -17.09 0.19 13.50
C ALA A 38 -16.97 -1.23 12.94
N TYR A 39 -15.85 -1.56 12.35
CA TYR A 39 -15.70 -2.82 11.61
C TYR A 39 -14.93 -3.91 12.34
N LEU A 40 -13.99 -3.57 13.22
CA LEU A 40 -13.09 -4.55 13.85
C LEU A 40 -13.23 -4.67 15.36
N LYS A 41 -13.59 -3.59 16.08
CA LYS A 41 -13.63 -3.63 17.54
C LYS A 41 -14.60 -4.68 18.06
N GLY A 42 -14.14 -5.52 18.98
CA GLY A 42 -14.94 -6.58 19.60
C GLY A 42 -15.22 -7.80 18.73
N LYS A 43 -14.62 -7.89 17.52
CA LYS A 43 -14.82 -9.05 16.65
C LYS A 43 -14.04 -10.27 17.15
N ASN A 44 -12.77 -10.07 17.48
CA ASN A 44 -11.89 -11.07 18.11
C ASN A 44 -10.70 -10.37 18.74
N ARG A 45 -9.90 -11.12 19.52
CA ARG A 45 -8.73 -10.58 20.25
C ARG A 45 -7.69 -9.94 19.31
N PHE A 46 -7.51 -10.50 18.12
CA PHE A 46 -6.57 -9.97 17.14
C PHE A 46 -7.03 -8.62 16.57
N CYS A 47 -8.32 -8.50 16.25
CA CYS A 47 -8.92 -7.24 15.83
C CYS A 47 -8.80 -6.16 16.91
N ASP A 48 -9.07 -6.49 18.17
CA ASP A 48 -8.94 -5.52 19.27
C ASP A 48 -7.50 -5.03 19.44
N TYR A 49 -6.51 -5.91 19.27
CA TYR A 49 -5.10 -5.54 19.26
C TYR A 49 -4.77 -4.57 18.12
N LEU A 50 -5.20 -4.88 16.88
CA LEU A 50 -4.98 -4.01 15.73
C LEU A 50 -5.63 -2.64 15.90
N VAL A 51 -6.88 -2.59 16.36
CA VAL A 51 -7.60 -1.34 16.64
C VAL A 51 -6.83 -0.49 17.64
N SER A 52 -6.44 -1.08 18.78
CA SER A 52 -5.72 -0.38 19.84
C SER A 52 -4.38 0.17 19.35
N THR A 53 -3.58 -0.66 18.67
CA THR A 53 -2.25 -0.30 18.19
C THR A 53 -2.33 0.78 17.12
N THR A 54 -3.22 0.63 16.13
CA THR A 54 -3.36 1.61 15.04
C THR A 54 -3.85 2.97 15.56
N LYS A 55 -4.78 2.98 16.54
CA LYS A 55 -5.24 4.23 17.16
C LYS A 55 -4.14 4.91 17.97
N THR A 56 -3.33 4.15 18.69
CA THR A 56 -2.18 4.67 19.44
C THR A 56 -1.16 5.31 18.50
N GLU A 57 -0.79 4.60 17.42
CA GLU A 57 0.14 5.12 16.43
C GLU A 57 -0.43 6.29 15.63
N GLY A 58 -1.71 6.28 15.29
CA GLY A 58 -2.37 7.38 14.62
C GLY A 58 -2.28 8.68 15.42
N ARG A 59 -2.56 8.60 16.73
CA ARG A 59 -2.45 9.75 17.64
C ARG A 59 -1.00 10.19 17.87
N ARG A 60 -0.05 9.25 17.86
CA ARG A 60 1.38 9.59 17.98
C ARG A 60 1.90 10.35 16.75
N CYS A 61 1.35 10.06 15.56
CA CYS A 61 1.77 10.67 14.31
C CYS A 61 1.01 11.94 13.93
N SER A 62 -0.10 12.25 14.62
CA SER A 62 -0.92 13.43 14.33
C SER A 62 -1.53 13.99 15.60
N ASN A 63 -1.42 15.32 15.78
CA ASN A 63 -2.09 16.05 16.84
C ASN A 63 -3.49 16.54 16.43
N GLU A 64 -3.90 16.26 15.20
CA GLU A 64 -5.18 16.72 14.66
C GLU A 64 -6.35 15.91 15.23
N LEU A 65 -7.48 16.57 15.41
CA LEU A 65 -8.73 15.95 15.87
C LEU A 65 -9.18 14.86 14.90
N ALA A 66 -9.14 15.15 13.61
CA ALA A 66 -9.52 14.25 12.52
C ALA A 66 -8.26 13.64 11.87
N TRP A 67 -7.66 12.70 12.55
CA TRP A 67 -6.49 11.99 12.04
C TRP A 67 -6.90 10.77 11.19
N SER A 68 -6.04 10.43 10.23
CA SER A 68 -6.06 9.17 9.50
C SER A 68 -4.68 8.51 9.54
N ARG A 69 -4.63 7.21 9.28
CA ARG A 69 -3.39 6.43 9.21
C ARG A 69 -3.32 5.66 7.91
N VAL A 70 -2.25 5.85 7.17
CA VAL A 70 -1.95 5.04 5.97
C VAL A 70 -1.54 3.65 6.44
N ILE A 71 -2.11 2.63 5.82
CA ILE A 71 -1.74 1.22 6.04
C ILE A 71 -0.97 0.75 4.81
N TRP A 72 0.32 1.06 4.79
CA TRP A 72 1.19 1.02 3.63
C TRP A 72 1.26 -0.35 2.94
N ASP A 73 1.63 -1.39 3.66
CA ASP A 73 2.13 -2.64 3.07
C ASP A 73 1.03 -3.63 2.71
N ILE A 74 -0.21 -3.41 3.16
CA ILE A 74 -1.35 -4.27 2.78
C ILE A 74 -1.63 -4.26 1.29
N THR A 75 -1.23 -3.20 0.59
CA THR A 75 -1.50 -3.04 -0.85
C THR A 75 -0.81 -4.10 -1.70
N THR A 76 0.40 -4.52 -1.33
CA THR A 76 1.12 -5.58 -2.05
C THR A 76 0.41 -6.92 -1.95
N VAL A 77 -0.10 -7.24 -0.75
CA VAL A 77 -0.90 -8.46 -0.53
C VAL A 77 -2.26 -8.33 -1.22
N ALA A 78 -2.90 -7.17 -1.16
CA ALA A 78 -4.18 -6.92 -1.81
C ALA A 78 -4.08 -7.12 -3.34
N TRP A 79 -3.02 -6.63 -3.98
CA TRP A 79 -2.79 -6.84 -5.41
C TRP A 79 -2.64 -8.32 -5.78
N LEU A 80 -1.93 -9.10 -4.95
CA LEU A 80 -1.78 -10.55 -5.15
C LEU A 80 -3.09 -11.32 -4.95
N LEU A 81 -3.98 -10.83 -4.09
CA LEU A 81 -5.28 -11.47 -3.82
C LEU A 81 -6.29 -11.20 -4.93
N ASP A 82 -6.37 -9.97 -5.41
CA ASP A 82 -7.28 -9.57 -6.47
C ASP A 82 -6.79 -8.28 -7.15
N GLU A 83 -6.21 -8.41 -8.35
CA GLU A 83 -5.73 -7.29 -9.13
C GLU A 83 -6.83 -6.25 -9.46
N ARG A 84 -8.13 -6.64 -9.41
CA ARG A 84 -9.27 -5.74 -9.63
C ARG A 84 -9.46 -4.70 -8.52
N PHE A 85 -8.68 -4.77 -7.45
CA PHE A 85 -8.64 -3.74 -6.42
C PHE A 85 -7.84 -2.51 -6.86
N MET A 86 -7.11 -2.62 -7.97
CA MET A 86 -6.18 -1.61 -8.44
C MET A 86 -6.29 -1.43 -9.95
N GLU A 87 -5.83 -0.28 -10.42
CA GLU A 87 -5.69 0.01 -11.84
C GLU A 87 -4.22 0.19 -12.16
N ASP A 88 -3.77 -0.47 -13.22
CA ASP A 88 -2.37 -0.48 -13.64
C ASP A 88 -2.22 -0.39 -15.16
N TYR A 89 -1.02 -0.15 -15.61
CA TYR A 89 -0.63 -0.26 -17.01
C TYR A 89 0.80 -0.78 -17.14
N LEU A 90 1.12 -1.32 -18.34
CA LEU A 90 2.47 -1.73 -18.66
C LEU A 90 3.29 -0.53 -19.13
N MET A 91 4.49 -0.39 -18.60
CA MET A 91 5.45 0.63 -19.00
C MET A 91 6.87 0.07 -19.05
N PRO A 92 7.79 0.68 -19.82
CA PRO A 92 9.21 0.34 -19.73
C PRO A 92 9.70 0.54 -18.29
N SER A 93 10.45 -0.44 -17.77
CA SER A 93 11.00 -0.36 -16.43
C SER A 93 11.90 0.87 -16.28
N PRO A 94 11.58 1.83 -15.38
CA PRO A 94 12.35 3.05 -15.23
C PRO A 94 13.71 2.79 -14.59
N ILE A 95 14.59 3.79 -14.68
CA ILE A 95 15.91 3.78 -14.04
C ILE A 95 15.86 4.73 -12.86
N PRO A 96 15.87 4.23 -11.60
CA PRO A 96 15.98 5.11 -10.45
C PRO A 96 17.32 5.85 -10.46
N GLU A 97 17.29 7.17 -10.41
CA GLU A 97 18.50 7.99 -10.35
C GLU A 97 18.82 8.40 -8.92
N TYR A 98 20.10 8.68 -8.66
CA TYR A 98 20.57 9.02 -7.30
C TYR A 98 20.10 10.38 -6.80
N ASP A 99 19.60 11.23 -7.70
CA ASP A 99 19.00 12.53 -7.38
C ASP A 99 17.50 12.45 -7.03
N GLY A 100 16.92 11.23 -7.05
CA GLY A 100 15.51 11.00 -6.71
C GLY A 100 14.54 11.06 -7.88
N HIS A 101 15.04 11.17 -9.11
CA HIS A 101 14.23 11.12 -10.33
C HIS A 101 14.24 9.70 -10.94
N TYR A 102 13.41 9.53 -11.96
CA TYR A 102 13.43 8.36 -12.83
C TYR A 102 13.80 8.77 -14.26
N SER A 103 14.80 8.09 -14.83
CA SER A 103 15.04 8.13 -16.27
C SER A 103 14.26 7.02 -16.97
N VAL A 104 13.91 7.24 -18.23
CA VAL A 104 13.14 6.29 -19.03
C VAL A 104 13.93 5.87 -20.28
N ASP A 105 14.10 4.57 -20.46
CA ASP A 105 14.59 3.97 -21.69
C ASP A 105 13.48 3.06 -22.27
N PRO A 106 12.88 3.42 -23.41
CA PRO A 106 11.78 2.66 -24.01
C PRO A 106 12.16 1.24 -24.48
N LYS A 107 13.45 0.91 -24.51
CA LYS A 107 13.96 -0.40 -24.91
C LYS A 107 14.04 -1.40 -23.75
N ARG A 108 13.81 -0.93 -22.50
CA ARG A 108 13.83 -1.80 -21.33
C ARG A 108 12.62 -2.72 -21.30
N HIS A 109 12.73 -3.83 -20.56
CA HIS A 109 11.60 -4.75 -20.35
C HIS A 109 10.40 -4.03 -19.70
N LEU A 110 9.21 -4.54 -19.94
CA LEU A 110 7.98 -3.99 -19.41
C LEU A 110 7.79 -4.43 -17.95
N MET A 111 7.24 -3.53 -17.15
CA MET A 111 6.71 -3.80 -15.82
C MET A 111 5.30 -3.24 -15.66
N ARG A 112 4.57 -3.68 -14.64
CA ARG A 112 3.29 -3.08 -14.25
C ARG A 112 3.51 -1.90 -13.31
N TYR A 113 2.83 -0.81 -13.60
CA TYR A 113 2.81 0.38 -12.74
C TYR A 113 1.38 0.62 -12.28
N VAL A 114 1.15 0.48 -10.97
CA VAL A 114 -0.16 0.78 -10.36
C VAL A 114 -0.28 2.28 -10.18
N TYR A 115 -1.36 2.86 -10.72
CA TYR A 115 -1.61 4.30 -10.62
C TYR A 115 -2.83 4.66 -9.77
N HIS A 116 -3.67 3.66 -9.44
CA HIS A 116 -4.83 3.85 -8.58
C HIS A 116 -5.10 2.60 -7.74
N VAL A 117 -5.49 2.81 -6.48
CA VAL A 117 -5.96 1.76 -5.57
C VAL A 117 -7.38 2.08 -5.14
N ASN A 118 -8.30 1.14 -5.35
CA ASN A 118 -9.64 1.26 -4.80
C ASN A 118 -9.62 0.94 -3.30
N ARG A 119 -9.40 1.99 -2.52
CA ARG A 119 -9.28 1.94 -1.06
C ARG A 119 -10.44 1.18 -0.41
N ASP A 120 -11.67 1.42 -0.84
CA ASP A 120 -12.86 0.85 -0.21
C ASP A 120 -12.97 -0.65 -0.46
N LYS A 121 -12.61 -1.12 -1.64
CA LYS A 121 -12.55 -2.56 -1.93
C LYS A 121 -11.49 -3.26 -1.08
N VAL A 122 -10.30 -2.67 -0.97
CA VAL A 122 -9.20 -3.22 -0.16
C VAL A 122 -9.62 -3.33 1.31
N PHE A 123 -10.17 -2.28 1.90
CA PHE A 123 -10.59 -2.33 3.32
C PHE A 123 -11.82 -3.20 3.54
N SER A 124 -12.77 -3.26 2.61
CA SER A 124 -13.92 -4.16 2.73
C SER A 124 -13.49 -5.63 2.78
N ASP A 125 -12.56 -6.01 1.90
CA ASP A 125 -11.99 -7.36 1.89
C ASP A 125 -11.18 -7.63 3.16
N LEU A 126 -10.28 -6.72 3.53
CA LEU A 126 -9.43 -6.83 4.71
C LEU A 126 -10.25 -6.97 6.00
N PHE A 127 -11.20 -6.05 6.23
CA PHE A 127 -12.00 -6.06 7.46
C PHE A 127 -12.90 -7.29 7.55
N THR A 128 -13.45 -7.74 6.42
CA THR A 128 -14.22 -8.98 6.38
C THR A 128 -13.38 -10.19 6.78
N LYS A 129 -12.18 -10.31 6.22
CA LYS A 129 -11.26 -11.41 6.54
C LYS A 129 -10.81 -11.36 8.01
N LEU A 130 -10.43 -10.20 8.50
CA LEU A 130 -9.99 -10.02 9.89
C LEU A 130 -11.09 -10.30 10.90
N ALA A 131 -12.31 -9.84 10.64
CA ALA A 131 -13.46 -10.05 11.54
C ALA A 131 -13.86 -11.54 11.63
N ASN A 132 -13.60 -12.32 10.57
CA ASN A 132 -13.90 -13.75 10.50
C ASN A 132 -12.69 -14.63 10.82
N PHE A 133 -11.56 -14.03 11.20
CA PHE A 133 -10.35 -14.76 11.59
C PHE A 133 -10.48 -15.24 13.03
N GLY A 134 -10.52 -16.57 13.22
CA GLY A 134 -10.66 -17.20 14.56
C GLY A 134 -10.95 -18.67 14.44
#